data_a7fd5b27df0eedf91769fa6f92a196ac
#
_entry.id   a7fd5b27df0eedf91769fa6f92a196ac
#
_cell.length_a   1.000
_cell.length_b   1.000
_cell.length_c   1.000
_cell.angle_alpha   90.00
_cell.angle_beta   90.00
_cell.angle_gamma   90.00
#
_symmetry.space_group_name_H-M   'P 1'
#
loop_
_entity.id
_entity.type
_entity.pdbx_description
1 polymer ?
#
loop_
_entity_poly.entity_id
_entity_poly.type
_entity_poly.pdbx_seq_one_letter_code
_entity_poly.pdbx_strand_id
1 'polypeptide(L)'
;MTDAAIKDEVRRQLAVMREGAVDFYGENELAARLTVCLKEDRPLRVKLGMDPSSSDLHLGHSVVLMKLRRFLELGHTPIFLVGDFTARIGDPSGRNKTRPALDADQVKEHAKTYVDQVAKLLDVSAVEVRFNGEWMDQMTPGDFVRLCSQATVARMLERDDFSKRYASEVPIFIHEFLYPFVQGHDSVALAADVELGG
;
A
#
# COMPACT_ATOMS: atom_id res chain seq x y z
N MET A 1 6.06 7.92 -29.32
CA MET A 1 4.60 7.96 -29.63
C MET A 1 4.20 9.38 -29.99
N THR A 2 3.15 9.59 -30.83
CA THR A 2 2.56 10.92 -31.07
C THR A 2 1.73 11.35 -29.85
N ASP A 3 1.51 12.65 -29.65
CA ASP A 3 0.69 13.14 -28.51
C ASP A 3 -0.75 12.60 -28.56
N ALA A 4 -1.33 12.39 -29.73
CA ALA A 4 -2.64 11.77 -29.87
C ALA A 4 -2.62 10.30 -29.42
N ALA A 5 -1.63 9.53 -29.85
CA ALA A 5 -1.47 8.13 -29.43
C ALA A 5 -1.24 8.00 -27.92
N ILE A 6 -0.49 8.92 -27.31
CA ILE A 6 -0.29 8.95 -25.86
C ILE A 6 -1.61 9.20 -25.12
N LYS A 7 -2.41 10.16 -25.58
CA LYS A 7 -3.73 10.46 -24.97
C LYS A 7 -4.68 9.25 -25.04
N ASP A 8 -4.70 8.55 -26.15
CA ASP A 8 -5.55 7.37 -26.32
C ASP A 8 -5.07 6.22 -25.43
N GLU A 9 -3.77 6.01 -25.31
CA GLU A 9 -3.19 5.00 -24.42
C GLU A 9 -3.43 5.32 -22.94
N VAL A 10 -3.27 6.59 -22.52
CA VAL A 10 -3.62 7.03 -21.16
C VAL A 10 -5.09 6.70 -20.84
N ARG A 11 -6.00 7.02 -21.76
CA ARG A 11 -7.43 6.74 -21.58
C ARG A 11 -7.70 5.24 -21.46
N ARG A 12 -7.07 4.44 -22.31
CA ARG A 12 -7.19 2.96 -22.29
C ARG A 12 -6.71 2.38 -20.98
N GLN A 13 -5.53 2.80 -20.51
CA GLN A 13 -4.96 2.28 -19.27
C GLN A 13 -5.76 2.71 -18.04
N LEU A 14 -6.21 3.98 -17.97
CA LEU A 14 -7.06 4.44 -16.86
C LEU A 14 -8.37 3.65 -16.79
N ALA A 15 -8.98 3.31 -17.92
CA ALA A 15 -10.18 2.47 -17.93
C ALA A 15 -9.93 1.09 -17.32
N VAL A 16 -8.81 0.44 -17.65
CA VAL A 16 -8.41 -0.84 -17.04
C VAL A 16 -8.09 -0.68 -15.55
N MET A 17 -7.38 0.40 -15.18
CA MET A 17 -7.03 0.69 -13.79
C MET A 17 -8.27 0.96 -12.93
N ARG A 18 -9.31 1.53 -13.49
CA ARG A 18 -10.58 1.82 -12.80
C ARG A 18 -11.48 0.61 -12.65
N GLU A 19 -11.39 -0.36 -13.54
CA GLU A 19 -12.25 -1.54 -13.53
C GLU A 19 -12.16 -2.29 -12.19
N GLY A 20 -13.31 -2.46 -11.50
CA GLY A 20 -13.40 -3.15 -10.21
C GLY A 20 -12.86 -2.35 -9.01
N ALA A 21 -12.49 -1.08 -9.16
CA ALA A 21 -12.20 -0.20 -8.03
C ALA A 21 -13.51 0.39 -7.48
N VAL A 22 -13.69 0.35 -6.17
CA VAL A 22 -14.80 1.01 -5.47
C VAL A 22 -14.51 2.51 -5.40
N ASP A 23 -13.31 2.85 -4.94
CA ASP A 23 -12.81 4.22 -4.85
C ASP A 23 -11.61 4.39 -5.77
N PHE A 24 -11.50 5.56 -6.40
CA PHE A 24 -10.41 5.91 -7.30
C PHE A 24 -10.05 7.38 -7.10
N TYR A 25 -9.04 7.63 -6.30
CA TYR A 25 -8.60 8.98 -5.94
C TYR A 25 -7.47 9.47 -6.86
N GLY A 26 -7.44 10.79 -7.12
CA GLY A 26 -6.35 11.42 -7.86
C GLY A 26 -6.29 11.00 -9.34
N GLU A 27 -7.43 10.78 -10.02
CA GLU A 27 -7.45 10.32 -11.43
C GLU A 27 -6.73 11.30 -12.37
N ASN A 28 -6.90 12.61 -12.16
CA ASN A 28 -6.25 13.64 -12.98
C ASN A 28 -4.71 13.63 -12.80
N GLU A 29 -4.26 13.49 -11.56
CA GLU A 29 -2.84 13.39 -11.20
C GLU A 29 -2.23 12.12 -11.79
N LEU A 30 -2.94 11.00 -11.72
CA LEU A 30 -2.51 9.74 -12.32
C LEU A 30 -2.45 9.85 -13.84
N ALA A 31 -3.44 10.48 -14.48
CA ALA A 31 -3.43 10.71 -15.93
C ALA A 31 -2.23 11.55 -16.38
N ALA A 32 -1.92 12.61 -15.62
CA ALA A 32 -0.77 13.46 -15.88
C ALA A 32 0.54 12.67 -15.72
N ARG A 33 0.68 11.91 -14.63
CA ARG A 33 1.85 11.08 -14.36
C ARG A 33 2.04 9.98 -15.41
N LEU A 34 0.97 9.30 -15.80
CA LEU A 34 0.99 8.27 -16.83
C LEU A 34 1.41 8.87 -18.20
N THR A 35 0.95 10.09 -18.50
CA THR A 35 1.37 10.81 -19.70
C THR A 35 2.89 11.03 -19.71
N VAL A 36 3.48 11.44 -18.60
CA VAL A 36 4.93 11.60 -18.46
C VAL A 36 5.64 10.26 -18.60
N CYS A 37 5.18 9.24 -17.91
CA CYS A 37 5.74 7.90 -17.97
C CYS A 37 5.78 7.35 -19.40
N LEU A 38 4.69 7.51 -20.17
CA LEU A 38 4.63 7.07 -21.55
C LEU A 38 5.55 7.87 -22.49
N LYS A 39 5.79 9.16 -22.20
CA LYS A 39 6.75 9.98 -22.95
C LYS A 39 8.19 9.60 -22.68
N GLU A 40 8.49 9.22 -21.44
CA GLU A 40 9.83 8.87 -20.96
C GLU A 40 10.15 7.37 -21.09
N ASP A 41 9.21 6.57 -21.62
CA ASP A 41 9.31 5.11 -21.67
C ASP A 41 9.63 4.48 -20.30
N ARG A 42 8.97 5.01 -19.26
CA ARG A 42 9.12 4.61 -17.85
C ARG A 42 7.83 3.97 -17.35
N PRO A 43 7.88 2.80 -16.70
CA PRO A 43 6.71 2.22 -16.06
C PRO A 43 6.28 3.03 -14.81
N LEU A 44 4.99 2.97 -14.47
CA LEU A 44 4.53 3.36 -13.14
C LEU A 44 5.02 2.35 -12.11
N ARG A 45 5.33 2.81 -10.90
CA ARG A 45 5.62 1.99 -9.74
C ARG A 45 4.35 1.84 -8.90
N VAL A 46 3.85 0.63 -8.76
CA VAL A 46 2.53 0.34 -8.18
C VAL A 46 2.69 -0.48 -6.92
N LYS A 47 2.45 0.14 -5.76
CA LYS A 47 2.59 -0.49 -4.44
C LYS A 47 1.29 -1.18 -4.03
N LEU A 48 1.40 -2.40 -3.53
CA LEU A 48 0.40 -3.08 -2.73
C LEU A 48 1.06 -3.53 -1.43
N GLY A 49 0.64 -2.98 -0.30
CA GLY A 49 1.11 -3.37 1.04
C GLY A 49 0.17 -4.39 1.68
N MET A 50 0.76 -5.41 2.32
CA MET A 50 0.04 -6.38 3.15
C MET A 50 0.84 -6.70 4.40
N ASP A 51 0.18 -6.64 5.56
CA ASP A 51 0.77 -7.06 6.82
C ASP A 51 0.64 -8.58 6.98
N PRO A 52 1.71 -9.28 7.33
CA PRO A 52 1.69 -10.72 7.56
C PRO A 52 1.03 -11.07 8.92
N SER A 53 -0.24 -10.62 9.08
CA SER A 53 -1.01 -10.74 10.32
C SER A 53 -1.52 -12.17 10.59
N SER A 54 -1.39 -13.09 9.63
CA SER A 54 -1.68 -14.52 9.73
C SER A 54 -0.76 -15.28 8.78
N SER A 55 -0.66 -16.62 8.94
CA SER A 55 0.15 -17.47 8.05
C SER A 55 -0.40 -17.57 6.64
N ASP A 56 -1.70 -17.34 6.44
CA ASP A 56 -2.39 -17.65 5.20
C ASP A 56 -3.11 -16.43 4.60
N LEU A 57 -2.99 -16.31 3.27
CA LEU A 57 -3.82 -15.43 2.47
C LEU A 57 -5.22 -16.07 2.28
N HIS A 58 -6.26 -15.27 2.36
CA HIS A 58 -7.62 -15.70 2.05
C HIS A 58 -8.08 -15.12 0.71
N LEU A 59 -9.23 -15.58 0.23
CA LEU A 59 -9.78 -15.21 -1.08
C LEU A 59 -9.95 -13.67 -1.24
N GLY A 60 -10.21 -12.93 -0.14
CA GLY A 60 -10.27 -11.46 -0.19
C GLY A 60 -8.95 -10.83 -0.66
N HIS A 61 -7.81 -11.36 -0.25
CA HIS A 61 -6.50 -10.86 -0.70
C HIS A 61 -6.28 -11.09 -2.21
N SER A 62 -6.85 -12.16 -2.80
CA SER A 62 -6.69 -12.41 -4.23
C SER A 62 -7.29 -11.31 -5.10
N VAL A 63 -8.31 -10.59 -4.62
CA VAL A 63 -8.94 -9.49 -5.37
C VAL A 63 -7.93 -8.38 -5.66
N VAL A 64 -7.22 -7.91 -4.62
CA VAL A 64 -6.23 -6.83 -4.79
C VAL A 64 -4.95 -7.34 -5.47
N LEU A 65 -4.56 -8.61 -5.28
CA LEU A 65 -3.44 -9.22 -6.00
C LEU A 65 -3.75 -9.33 -7.50
N MET A 66 -4.96 -9.71 -7.87
CA MET A 66 -5.39 -9.72 -9.27
C MET A 66 -5.44 -8.31 -9.86
N LYS A 67 -5.73 -7.29 -9.03
CA LYS A 67 -5.62 -5.89 -9.45
C LYS A 67 -4.16 -5.51 -9.73
N LEU A 68 -3.24 -5.88 -8.85
CA LEU A 68 -1.80 -5.66 -9.04
C LEU A 68 -1.29 -6.34 -10.32
N ARG A 69 -1.76 -7.56 -10.60
CA ARG A 69 -1.47 -8.29 -11.84
C ARG A 69 -1.89 -7.52 -13.09
N ARG A 70 -3.04 -6.83 -13.08
CA ARG A 70 -3.46 -6.02 -14.22
C ARG A 70 -2.49 -4.87 -14.52
N PHE A 71 -1.88 -4.27 -13.50
CA PHE A 71 -0.82 -3.27 -13.72
C PHE A 71 0.43 -3.90 -14.32
N LEU A 72 0.81 -5.11 -13.93
CA LEU A 72 1.90 -5.85 -14.57
C LEU A 72 1.59 -6.13 -16.05
N GLU A 73 0.37 -6.55 -16.37
CA GLU A 73 -0.09 -6.81 -17.74
C GLU A 73 -0.12 -5.54 -18.62
N LEU A 74 -0.24 -4.37 -18.00
CA LEU A 74 -0.10 -3.06 -18.67
C LEU A 74 1.35 -2.62 -18.85
N GLY A 75 2.33 -3.39 -18.36
CA GLY A 75 3.76 -3.07 -18.46
C GLY A 75 4.29 -2.18 -17.33
N HIS A 76 3.57 -2.06 -16.24
CA HIS A 76 4.02 -1.32 -15.04
C HIS A 76 4.82 -2.21 -14.09
N THR A 77 5.53 -1.59 -13.15
CA THR A 77 6.32 -2.26 -12.12
C THR A 77 5.49 -2.46 -10.85
N PRO A 78 4.97 -3.66 -10.59
CA PRO A 78 4.30 -3.96 -9.34
C PRO A 78 5.31 -4.12 -8.21
N ILE A 79 4.94 -3.60 -7.04
CA ILE A 79 5.69 -3.71 -5.81
C ILE A 79 4.78 -4.38 -4.78
N PHE A 80 5.16 -5.58 -4.35
CA PHE A 80 4.50 -6.24 -3.23
C PHE A 80 5.29 -5.94 -1.96
N LEU A 81 4.68 -5.10 -1.11
CA LEU A 81 5.27 -4.69 0.15
C LEU A 81 4.75 -5.55 1.30
N VAL A 82 5.64 -6.28 1.94
CA VAL A 82 5.34 -6.98 3.19
C VAL A 82 5.53 -6.01 4.35
N GLY A 83 4.45 -5.77 5.09
CA GLY A 83 4.43 -4.86 6.24
C GLY A 83 4.97 -5.52 7.51
N ASP A 84 6.25 -5.89 7.54
CA ASP A 84 6.88 -6.54 8.69
C ASP A 84 7.12 -5.57 9.87
N PHE A 85 7.26 -4.27 9.59
CA PHE A 85 7.26 -3.25 10.62
C PHE A 85 5.84 -2.89 11.06
N THR A 86 4.91 -2.66 10.12
CA THR A 86 3.53 -2.29 10.42
C THR A 86 2.76 -3.38 11.15
N ALA A 87 3.07 -4.65 10.91
CA ALA A 87 2.51 -5.77 11.67
C ALA A 87 2.82 -5.70 13.18
N ARG A 88 3.93 -5.05 13.57
CA ARG A 88 4.29 -4.81 14.98
C ARG A 88 3.47 -3.66 15.61
N ILE A 89 2.89 -2.77 14.81
CA ILE A 89 1.98 -1.70 15.26
C ILE A 89 0.57 -2.27 15.38
N GLY A 90 0.11 -3.00 14.37
CA GLY A 90 -1.25 -3.48 14.18
C GLY A 90 -2.10 -2.48 13.40
N ASP A 91 -2.76 -2.97 12.37
CA ASP A 91 -3.64 -2.18 11.50
C ASP A 91 -4.88 -1.68 12.26
N PRO A 92 -5.08 -0.35 12.39
CA PRO A 92 -6.24 0.21 13.10
C PRO A 92 -7.56 0.06 12.31
N SER A 93 -7.52 -0.22 11.02
CA SER A 93 -8.71 -0.35 10.16
C SER A 93 -9.50 -1.65 10.40
N GLY A 94 -8.96 -2.59 11.18
CA GLY A 94 -9.60 -3.85 11.53
C GLY A 94 -10.84 -3.66 12.42
N ARG A 95 -11.90 -4.42 12.15
CA ARG A 95 -13.18 -4.35 12.87
C ARG A 95 -13.01 -4.59 14.37
N ASN A 96 -13.23 -3.58 15.18
CA ASN A 96 -13.51 -3.60 16.63
C ASN A 96 -12.42 -4.09 17.61
N LYS A 97 -11.25 -4.51 17.16
CA LYS A 97 -10.09 -4.78 18.04
C LYS A 97 -8.81 -4.56 17.27
N THR A 98 -7.88 -3.81 17.83
CA THR A 98 -6.49 -3.78 17.38
C THR A 98 -6.01 -5.22 17.23
N ARG A 99 -5.50 -5.61 16.06
CA ARG A 99 -4.88 -6.93 15.91
C ARG A 99 -3.73 -7.03 16.90
N PRO A 100 -3.55 -8.16 17.61
CA PRO A 100 -2.41 -8.32 18.49
C PRO A 100 -1.12 -8.06 17.70
N ALA A 101 -0.24 -7.24 18.27
CA ALA A 101 1.10 -7.05 17.72
C ALA A 101 1.80 -8.41 17.69
N LEU A 102 2.33 -8.79 16.52
CA LEU A 102 3.12 -10.01 16.36
C LEU A 102 4.56 -9.74 16.83
N ASP A 103 5.22 -10.76 17.35
CA ASP A 103 6.66 -10.68 17.57
C ASP A 103 7.44 -10.77 16.25
N ALA A 104 8.70 -10.36 16.26
CA ALA A 104 9.52 -10.28 15.05
C ALA A 104 9.75 -11.64 14.37
N ASP A 105 9.75 -12.73 15.12
CA ASP A 105 9.98 -14.07 14.56
C ASP A 105 8.72 -14.60 13.90
N GLN A 106 7.56 -14.38 14.50
CA GLN A 106 6.25 -14.67 13.89
C GLN A 106 6.06 -13.90 12.59
N VAL A 107 6.40 -12.61 12.58
CA VAL A 107 6.32 -11.77 11.37
C VAL A 107 7.20 -12.35 10.25
N LYS A 108 8.44 -12.75 10.55
CA LYS A 108 9.35 -13.34 9.57
C LYS A 108 8.86 -14.67 9.01
N GLU A 109 8.27 -15.50 9.85
CA GLU A 109 7.71 -16.79 9.44
C GLU A 109 6.49 -16.57 8.50
N HIS A 110 5.56 -15.73 8.91
CA HIS A 110 4.39 -15.41 8.09
C HIS A 110 4.77 -14.73 6.77
N ALA A 111 5.75 -13.82 6.79
CA ALA A 111 6.21 -13.13 5.59
C ALA A 111 6.71 -14.08 4.50
N LYS A 112 7.42 -15.16 4.88
CA LYS A 112 7.87 -16.19 3.93
C LYS A 112 6.67 -16.88 3.25
N THR A 113 5.67 -17.26 4.03
CA THR A 113 4.49 -17.92 3.48
C THR A 113 3.69 -16.99 2.55
N TYR A 114 3.67 -15.68 2.81
CA TYR A 114 2.98 -14.71 1.95
C TYR A 114 3.59 -14.65 0.56
N VAL A 115 4.91 -14.57 0.45
CA VAL A 115 5.59 -14.54 -0.85
C VAL A 115 5.30 -15.81 -1.65
N ASP A 116 5.36 -16.98 -1.00
CA ASP A 116 5.07 -18.27 -1.64
C ASP A 116 3.60 -18.37 -2.11
N GLN A 117 2.68 -17.78 -1.36
CA GLN A 117 1.25 -17.77 -1.72
C GLN A 117 0.96 -16.76 -2.85
N VAL A 118 1.59 -15.58 -2.82
CA VAL A 118 1.51 -14.58 -3.89
C VAL A 118 2.07 -15.14 -5.20
N ALA A 119 3.12 -15.96 -5.14
CA ALA A 119 3.70 -16.64 -6.30
C ALA A 119 2.71 -17.53 -7.07
N LYS A 120 1.63 -17.97 -6.44
CA LYS A 120 0.56 -18.75 -7.11
C LYS A 120 -0.35 -17.89 -7.99
N LEU A 121 -0.39 -16.57 -7.76
CA LEU A 121 -1.27 -15.62 -8.45
C LEU A 121 -0.52 -14.66 -9.36
N LEU A 122 0.75 -14.36 -9.03
CA LEU A 122 1.62 -13.42 -9.72
C LEU A 122 2.93 -14.09 -10.06
N ASP A 123 3.52 -13.72 -11.19
CA ASP A 123 4.92 -14.05 -11.46
C ASP A 123 5.81 -13.17 -10.57
N VAL A 124 6.27 -13.72 -9.46
CA VAL A 124 7.11 -12.99 -8.50
C VAL A 124 8.46 -12.57 -9.06
N SER A 125 8.90 -13.16 -10.19
CA SER A 125 10.13 -12.71 -10.86
C SER A 125 9.96 -11.35 -11.54
N ALA A 126 8.70 -10.96 -11.83
CA ALA A 126 8.32 -9.69 -12.40
C ALA A 126 7.77 -8.68 -11.38
N VAL A 127 7.81 -9.03 -10.09
CA VAL A 127 7.30 -8.19 -8.98
C VAL A 127 8.45 -7.84 -8.04
N GLU A 128 8.60 -6.57 -7.69
CA GLU A 128 9.52 -6.18 -6.62
C GLU A 128 8.91 -6.56 -5.27
N VAL A 129 9.51 -7.51 -4.56
CA VAL A 129 9.13 -7.84 -3.17
C VAL A 129 9.99 -7.04 -2.22
N ARG A 130 9.36 -6.24 -1.35
CA ARG A 130 10.04 -5.36 -0.39
C ARG A 130 9.44 -5.52 1.00
N PHE A 131 10.21 -5.14 2.00
CA PHE A 131 9.83 -5.17 3.41
C PHE A 131 9.97 -3.78 4.01
N ASN A 132 8.95 -3.28 4.71
CA ASN A 132 9.03 -1.91 5.25
C ASN A 132 9.98 -1.78 6.45
N GLY A 133 10.37 -2.87 7.07
CA GLY A 133 11.50 -2.90 8.02
C GLY A 133 12.83 -2.44 7.41
N GLU A 134 13.02 -2.56 6.09
CA GLU A 134 14.25 -2.14 5.40
C GLU A 134 14.61 -0.67 5.66
N TRP A 135 13.63 0.21 5.76
CA TRP A 135 13.81 1.64 6.06
C TRP A 135 13.32 2.04 7.43
N MET A 136 12.26 1.41 7.93
CA MET A 136 11.68 1.80 9.22
C MET A 136 12.55 1.43 10.42
N ASP A 137 13.23 0.27 10.38
CA ASP A 137 14.13 -0.16 11.45
C ASP A 137 15.42 0.70 11.53
N GLN A 138 15.70 1.47 10.48
CA GLN A 138 16.83 2.40 10.43
C GLN A 138 16.46 3.83 10.89
N MET A 139 15.16 4.12 11.04
CA MET A 139 14.71 5.43 11.49
C MET A 139 15.12 5.71 12.93
N THR A 140 15.70 6.87 13.14
CA THR A 140 15.95 7.37 14.49
C THR A 140 14.67 7.91 15.13
N PRO A 141 14.59 8.02 16.48
CA PRO A 141 13.47 8.69 17.13
C PRO A 141 13.21 10.11 16.59
N GLY A 142 14.25 10.84 16.22
CA GLY A 142 14.14 12.18 15.62
C GLY A 142 13.48 12.16 14.24
N ASP A 143 13.77 11.14 13.43
CA ASP A 143 13.13 10.94 12.12
C ASP A 143 11.64 10.64 12.29
N PHE A 144 11.31 9.79 13.26
CA PHE A 144 9.92 9.45 13.59
C PHE A 144 9.11 10.67 14.05
N VAL A 145 9.70 11.53 14.90
CA VAL A 145 9.07 12.79 15.31
C VAL A 145 8.83 13.70 14.09
N ARG A 146 9.80 13.81 13.18
CA ARG A 146 9.63 14.56 11.92
C ARG A 146 8.53 13.97 11.05
N LEU A 147 8.43 12.65 10.95
CA LEU A 147 7.35 11.98 10.20
C LEU A 147 5.99 12.32 10.81
N CYS A 148 5.84 12.18 12.13
CA CYS A 148 4.59 12.48 12.83
C CYS A 148 4.19 13.97 12.76
N SER A 149 5.13 14.88 12.59
CA SER A 149 4.84 16.32 12.44
C SER A 149 4.18 16.69 11.10
N GLN A 150 4.06 15.75 10.17
CA GLN A 150 3.44 15.99 8.85
C GLN A 150 1.91 16.10 8.91
N ALA A 151 1.27 15.62 9.97
CA ALA A 151 -0.17 15.72 10.13
C ALA A 151 -0.59 16.07 11.57
N THR A 152 -1.82 16.53 11.72
CA THR A 152 -2.42 16.85 13.03
C THR A 152 -3.30 15.71 13.51
N VAL A 153 -3.54 15.65 14.83
CA VAL A 153 -4.52 14.72 15.42
C VAL A 153 -5.91 14.91 14.80
N ALA A 154 -6.32 16.16 14.56
CA ALA A 154 -7.60 16.46 13.91
C ALA A 154 -7.69 15.79 12.54
N ARG A 155 -6.61 15.86 11.74
CA ARG A 155 -6.56 15.20 10.42
C ARG A 155 -6.61 13.67 10.53
N MET A 156 -5.97 13.09 11.55
CA MET A 156 -6.06 11.64 11.79
C MET A 156 -7.49 11.21 12.14
N LEU A 157 -8.22 12.02 12.93
CA LEU A 157 -9.60 11.74 13.33
C LEU A 157 -10.63 11.89 12.18
N GLU A 158 -10.24 12.44 11.02
CA GLU A 158 -11.08 12.44 9.81
C GLU A 158 -11.13 11.06 9.13
N ARG A 159 -10.19 10.16 9.40
CA ARG A 159 -10.21 8.80 8.86
C ARG A 159 -11.39 8.03 9.44
N ASP A 160 -12.07 7.28 8.61
CA ASP A 160 -13.30 6.54 8.95
C ASP A 160 -13.13 5.61 10.16
N ASP A 161 -11.99 4.92 10.22
CA ASP A 161 -11.64 4.00 11.32
C ASP A 161 -11.53 4.72 12.67
N PHE A 162 -10.77 5.82 12.72
CA PHE A 162 -10.62 6.62 13.94
C PHE A 162 -11.86 7.44 14.25
N SER A 163 -12.50 8.05 13.26
CA SER A 163 -13.71 8.86 13.41
C SER A 163 -14.84 8.06 14.08
N LYS A 164 -15.10 6.85 13.59
CA LYS A 164 -16.16 5.96 14.13
C LYS A 164 -15.86 5.54 15.56
N ARG A 165 -14.60 5.18 15.86
CA ARG A 165 -14.18 4.78 17.21
C ARG A 165 -14.23 5.95 18.18
N TYR A 166 -13.78 7.13 17.78
CA TYR A 166 -13.82 8.34 18.58
C TYR A 166 -15.25 8.73 18.94
N ALA A 167 -16.16 8.72 17.94
CA ALA A 167 -17.58 9.02 18.17
C ALA A 167 -18.30 8.00 19.05
N SER A 168 -17.82 6.75 19.09
CA SER A 168 -18.39 5.66 19.89
C SER A 168 -17.65 5.45 21.22
N GLU A 169 -16.74 6.37 21.60
CA GLU A 169 -15.92 6.29 22.83
C GLU A 169 -15.10 4.99 22.96
N VAL A 170 -14.82 4.35 21.82
CA VAL A 170 -13.92 3.19 21.76
C VAL A 170 -12.48 3.66 21.85
N PRO A 171 -11.65 3.12 22.76
CA PRO A 171 -10.27 3.58 22.94
C PRO A 171 -9.46 3.55 21.66
N ILE A 172 -8.68 4.61 21.44
CA ILE A 172 -7.69 4.74 20.38
C ILE A 172 -6.34 4.95 21.05
N PHE A 173 -5.39 4.04 20.83
CA PHE A 173 -4.06 4.16 21.41
C PHE A 173 -3.15 5.00 20.50
N ILE A 174 -2.22 5.74 21.09
CA ILE A 174 -1.34 6.67 20.36
C ILE A 174 -0.54 5.95 19.27
N HIS A 175 -0.07 4.73 19.51
CA HIS A 175 0.70 3.97 18.51
C HIS A 175 -0.11 3.63 17.25
N GLU A 176 -1.44 3.53 17.35
CA GLU A 176 -2.31 3.28 16.19
C GLU A 176 -2.26 4.43 15.18
N PHE A 177 -2.09 5.67 15.65
CA PHE A 177 -1.89 6.82 14.75
C PHE A 177 -0.58 6.73 13.94
N LEU A 178 0.40 5.95 14.39
CA LEU A 178 1.66 5.80 13.66
C LEU A 178 1.50 4.97 12.39
N TYR A 179 0.52 4.05 12.36
CA TYR A 179 0.30 3.16 11.21
C TYR A 179 0.10 3.92 9.88
N PRO A 180 -0.83 4.90 9.77
CA PRO A 180 -1.00 5.66 8.53
C PRO A 180 0.24 6.47 8.12
N PHE A 181 1.04 6.93 9.07
CA PHE A 181 2.30 7.63 8.77
C PHE A 181 3.33 6.70 8.14
N VAL A 182 3.46 5.49 8.70
CA VAL A 182 4.37 4.47 8.15
C VAL A 182 3.91 4.07 6.75
N GLN A 183 2.61 3.78 6.58
CA GLN A 183 2.03 3.44 5.28
C GLN A 183 2.29 4.52 4.21
N GLY A 184 2.13 5.80 4.58
CA GLY A 184 2.44 6.91 3.68
C GLY A 184 3.93 7.03 3.38
N HIS A 185 4.79 6.82 4.39
CA HIS A 185 6.25 6.83 4.23
C HIS A 185 6.73 5.69 3.32
N ASP A 186 6.12 4.52 3.39
CA ASP A 186 6.40 3.40 2.50
C ASP A 186 6.26 3.79 1.03
N SER A 187 5.22 4.56 0.68
CA SER A 187 5.02 5.05 -0.69
C SER A 187 6.13 6.01 -1.11
N VAL A 188 6.64 6.84 -0.19
CA VAL A 188 7.78 7.75 -0.44
C VAL A 188 9.07 6.96 -0.61
N ALA A 189 9.36 6.01 0.31
CA ALA A 189 10.58 5.19 0.26
C ALA A 189 10.65 4.35 -1.01
N LEU A 190 9.52 3.86 -1.49
CA LEU A 190 9.40 3.08 -2.72
C LEU A 190 9.29 3.95 -3.99
N ALA A 191 9.22 5.28 -3.86
CA ALA A 191 8.88 6.17 -4.98
C ALA A 191 7.65 5.67 -5.76
N ALA A 192 6.61 5.24 -5.05
CA ALA A 192 5.41 4.68 -5.65
C ALA A 192 4.58 5.76 -6.36
N ASP A 193 4.17 5.48 -7.58
CA ASP A 193 3.28 6.34 -8.37
C ASP A 193 1.81 6.06 -8.04
N VAL A 194 1.50 4.81 -7.65
CA VAL A 194 0.14 4.34 -7.32
C VAL A 194 0.21 3.46 -6.08
N GLU A 195 -0.80 3.57 -5.23
CA GLU A 195 -1.03 2.67 -4.11
C GLU A 195 -2.37 1.94 -4.30
N LEU A 196 -2.35 0.62 -4.13
CA LEU A 196 -3.55 -0.22 -4.09
C LEU A 196 -3.90 -0.53 -2.64
N GLY A 197 -5.19 -0.44 -2.31
CA GLY A 197 -5.76 -0.84 -1.04
C GLY A 197 -6.93 -1.82 -1.24
N GLY A 198 -7.21 -2.63 -0.20
CA GLY A 198 -8.29 -3.60 -0.19
C GLY A 198 -9.04 -3.62 1.13
#